data_01245b589a7fa20b1f76edfaf284ecec
#
_entry.id   01245b589a7fa20b1f76edfaf284ecec
#
_cell.length_a   1.000
_cell.length_b   1.000
_cell.length_c   1.000
_cell.angle_alpha   90.00
_cell.angle_beta   90.00
_cell.angle_gamma   90.00
#
_symmetry.space_group_name_H-M   'P 1'
#
loop_
_entity.id
_entity.type
_entity.pdbx_description
1 polymer ?
#
loop_
_entity_poly.entity_id
_entity_poly.type
_entity_poly.pdbx_seq_one_letter_code
_entity_poly.pdbx_strand_id
1 'polypeptide(L)'
;DTIRALIGLMAITGNLDVAGGNVDARDPRIMGLAPFVRADLIPNKRKEMVSAHHRVIPRFMTIPPAFFRKAILEDVPYPIRGAYMMCCNPMLSYADSRLTYEALMKLDFIAVSEIFMTPTAALADIVLPAATQFEFDDIGHYGLGHGYILARPKVVDPPEECWPDLKILNDLGKRISPPEHWHEDYNRFVEDLVKP
;
A
#
# COMPACT_ATOMS: atom_id res chain seq x y z
N ASP A 1 20.25 -1.06 4.09
CA ASP A 1 21.35 -1.14 5.08
C ASP A 1 21.68 0.22 5.71
N THR A 2 21.68 1.32 4.95
CA THR A 2 21.99 2.67 5.47
C THR A 2 21.06 3.08 6.65
N ILE A 3 19.76 2.89 6.53
CA ILE A 3 18.81 3.22 7.60
C ILE A 3 19.09 2.39 8.86
N ARG A 4 19.42 1.12 8.73
CA ARG A 4 19.78 0.26 9.86
C ARG A 4 21.06 0.73 10.54
N ALA A 5 22.04 1.17 9.77
CA ALA A 5 23.27 1.74 10.31
C ALA A 5 23.01 3.05 11.09
N LEU A 6 22.14 3.93 10.58
CA LEU A 6 21.71 5.13 11.27
C LEU A 6 20.97 4.81 12.58
N ILE A 7 20.04 3.85 12.56
CA ILE A 7 19.37 3.40 13.79
C ILE A 7 20.38 2.81 14.78
N GLY A 8 21.35 2.02 14.31
CA GLY A 8 22.45 1.52 15.14
C GLY A 8 23.25 2.63 15.78
N LEU A 9 23.57 3.70 15.03
CA LEU A 9 24.27 4.86 15.55
C LEU A 9 23.46 5.58 16.65
N MET A 10 22.17 5.79 16.44
CA MET A 10 21.28 6.37 17.44
C MET A 10 21.24 5.52 18.73
N ALA A 11 21.23 4.18 18.58
CA ALA A 11 21.22 3.27 19.73
C ALA A 11 22.50 3.34 20.55
N ILE A 12 23.66 3.24 19.91
CA ILE A 12 24.96 3.24 20.61
C ILE A 12 25.30 4.60 21.24
N THR A 13 24.71 5.69 20.75
CA THR A 13 24.87 7.03 21.33
C THR A 13 23.85 7.36 22.42
N GLY A 14 22.95 6.42 22.74
CA GLY A 14 21.93 6.60 23.78
C GLY A 14 20.81 7.57 23.39
N ASN A 15 20.59 7.82 22.11
CA ASN A 15 19.61 8.77 21.60
C ASN A 15 18.26 8.14 21.20
N LEU A 16 17.96 6.93 21.67
CA LEU A 16 16.67 6.29 21.46
C LEU A 16 15.75 6.44 22.67
N ASP A 17 14.54 6.89 22.41
CA ASP A 17 13.43 7.03 23.37
C ASP A 17 13.77 7.85 24.61
N VAL A 18 14.58 8.89 24.45
CA VAL A 18 14.98 9.84 25.49
C VAL A 18 14.55 11.25 25.12
N ALA A 19 14.34 12.10 26.13
CA ALA A 19 14.01 13.51 25.91
C ALA A 19 15.11 14.22 25.10
N GLY A 20 14.74 14.86 24.00
CA GLY A 20 15.66 15.49 23.04
C GLY A 20 16.33 14.54 22.06
N GLY A 21 16.09 13.25 22.15
CA GLY A 21 16.55 12.23 21.21
C GLY A 21 15.48 11.79 20.22
N ASN A 22 15.72 10.65 19.57
CA ASN A 22 14.76 10.02 18.66
C ASN A 22 13.73 9.24 19.46
N VAL A 23 12.47 9.62 19.32
CA VAL A 23 11.35 8.99 20.04
C VAL A 23 10.70 7.96 19.14
N ASP A 24 10.39 6.79 19.68
CA ASP A 24 9.61 5.77 18.97
C ASP A 24 8.17 6.25 18.79
N ALA A 25 7.64 6.07 17.57
CA ALA A 25 6.28 6.44 17.27
C ALA A 25 5.31 5.48 17.97
N ARG A 26 4.29 6.04 18.64
CA ARG A 26 3.22 5.26 19.27
C ARG A 26 1.99 5.34 18.40
N ASP A 27 1.52 4.21 17.92
CA ASP A 27 0.27 4.14 17.17
C ASP A 27 -0.91 4.56 18.04
N PRO A 28 -1.86 5.34 17.53
CA PRO A 28 -3.12 5.59 18.19
C PRO A 28 -3.92 4.29 18.31
N ARG A 29 -4.84 4.23 19.27
CA ARG A 29 -5.78 3.12 19.37
C ARG A 29 -6.86 3.28 18.30
N ILE A 30 -6.59 2.73 17.13
CA ILE A 30 -7.54 2.60 16.03
C ILE A 30 -7.72 1.13 15.69
N MET A 31 -8.72 0.81 14.90
CA MET A 31 -8.91 -0.54 14.41
C MET A 31 -7.65 -0.99 13.64
N GLY A 32 -7.08 -2.12 14.04
CA GLY A 32 -5.91 -2.68 13.36
C GLY A 32 -6.25 -3.20 11.96
N LEU A 33 -5.23 -3.48 11.15
CA LEU A 33 -5.42 -4.00 9.78
C LEU A 33 -5.96 -5.45 9.73
N ALA A 34 -5.83 -6.22 10.80
CA ALA A 34 -6.21 -7.63 10.83
C ALA A 34 -7.68 -7.89 10.42
N PRO A 35 -8.67 -7.12 10.90
CA PRO A 35 -10.07 -7.29 10.48
C PRO A 35 -10.29 -7.09 8.98
N PHE A 36 -9.50 -6.22 8.34
CA PHE A 36 -9.65 -5.93 6.90
C PHE A 36 -8.94 -6.96 6.02
N VAL A 37 -7.85 -7.52 6.50
CA VAL A 37 -7.04 -8.47 5.72
C VAL A 37 -7.72 -9.83 5.56
N ARG A 38 -8.57 -10.23 6.51
CA ARG A 38 -9.30 -11.52 6.51
C ARG A 38 -8.42 -12.72 6.14
N ALA A 39 -7.22 -12.76 6.70
CA ALA A 39 -6.27 -13.85 6.48
C ALA A 39 -6.78 -15.22 6.97
N ASP A 40 -7.80 -15.22 7.83
CA ASP A 40 -8.54 -16.38 8.29
C ASP A 40 -9.25 -17.15 7.16
N LEU A 41 -9.66 -16.45 6.10
CA LEU A 41 -10.35 -17.04 4.96
C LEU A 41 -9.42 -17.82 4.02
N ILE A 42 -8.10 -17.72 4.18
CA ILE A 42 -7.10 -18.34 3.30
C ILE A 42 -6.10 -19.15 4.14
N PRO A 43 -6.49 -20.32 4.64
CA PRO A 43 -5.69 -21.09 5.63
C PRO A 43 -4.32 -21.54 5.12
N ASN A 44 -4.16 -21.79 3.83
CA ASN A 44 -2.89 -22.22 3.22
C ASN A 44 -2.05 -21.09 2.62
N LYS A 45 -2.49 -19.86 2.75
CA LYS A 45 -1.88 -18.69 2.13
C LYS A 45 -0.37 -18.60 2.33
N ARG A 46 0.13 -18.89 3.52
CA ARG A 46 1.56 -18.81 3.81
C ARG A 46 2.44 -19.72 2.94
N LYS A 47 1.92 -20.89 2.57
CA LYS A 47 2.66 -21.85 1.73
C LYS A 47 2.65 -21.46 0.25
N GLU A 48 1.59 -20.77 -0.17
CA GLU A 48 1.34 -20.40 -1.56
C GLU A 48 1.87 -19.01 -1.92
N MET A 49 2.32 -18.24 -0.92
CA MET A 49 2.86 -16.90 -1.14
C MET A 49 4.18 -16.93 -1.92
N VAL A 50 4.35 -15.99 -2.82
CA VAL A 50 5.62 -15.76 -3.54
C VAL A 50 6.79 -15.60 -2.57
N SER A 51 6.60 -14.87 -1.46
CA SER A 51 7.59 -14.70 -0.41
C SER A 51 7.99 -16.02 0.25
N ALA A 52 7.06 -16.94 0.47
CA ALA A 52 7.34 -18.26 1.04
C ALA A 52 8.17 -19.11 0.08
N HIS A 53 7.85 -19.11 -1.22
CA HIS A 53 8.62 -19.79 -2.26
C HIS A 53 10.09 -19.33 -2.27
N HIS A 54 10.33 -18.04 -2.17
CA HIS A 54 11.67 -17.47 -2.14
C HIS A 54 12.32 -17.46 -0.75
N ARG A 55 11.71 -18.12 0.25
CA ARG A 55 12.21 -18.20 1.65
C ARG A 55 12.42 -16.82 2.29
N VAL A 56 11.65 -15.83 1.86
CA VAL A 56 11.62 -14.51 2.47
C VAL A 56 10.55 -14.51 3.54
N ILE A 57 10.90 -14.01 4.73
CA ILE A 57 9.91 -13.88 5.81
C ILE A 57 8.84 -12.88 5.38
N PRO A 58 7.58 -13.30 5.18
CA PRO A 58 6.53 -12.39 4.80
C PRO A 58 6.21 -11.46 5.98
N ARG A 59 6.55 -10.20 5.83
CA ARG A 59 6.15 -9.16 6.77
C ARG A 59 4.98 -8.40 6.15
N PHE A 60 3.88 -8.32 6.87
CA PHE A 60 2.67 -7.62 6.41
C PHE A 60 2.13 -8.09 5.04
N MET A 61 2.32 -9.35 4.70
CA MET A 61 1.90 -9.91 3.41
C MET A 61 2.53 -9.20 2.19
N THR A 62 3.67 -8.58 2.39
CA THR A 62 4.41 -7.90 1.34
C THR A 62 5.50 -8.77 0.74
N ILE A 63 5.87 -8.47 -0.48
CA ILE A 63 6.98 -9.10 -1.18
C ILE A 63 8.02 -8.04 -1.57
N PRO A 64 9.32 -8.27 -1.37
CA PRO A 64 10.34 -7.35 -1.87
C PRO A 64 10.31 -7.25 -3.40
N PRO A 65 10.55 -6.06 -3.98
CA PRO A 65 10.45 -5.80 -5.41
C PRO A 65 11.24 -6.77 -6.31
N ALA A 66 12.41 -7.23 -5.86
CA ALA A 66 13.23 -8.18 -6.61
C ALA A 66 12.52 -9.53 -6.82
N PHE A 67 11.83 -10.02 -5.79
CA PHE A 67 11.08 -11.29 -5.86
C PHE A 67 9.77 -11.15 -6.60
N PHE A 68 9.12 -9.99 -6.52
CA PHE A 68 7.93 -9.70 -7.31
C PHE A 68 8.24 -9.76 -8.81
N ARG A 69 9.28 -9.07 -9.27
CA ARG A 69 9.73 -9.12 -10.67
C ARG A 69 10.10 -10.54 -11.10
N LYS A 70 10.84 -11.25 -10.24
CA LYS A 70 11.25 -12.63 -10.51
C LYS A 70 10.02 -13.55 -10.64
N ALA A 71 9.04 -13.41 -9.77
CA ALA A 71 7.81 -14.19 -9.84
C ALA A 71 7.04 -13.97 -11.15
N ILE A 72 6.97 -12.73 -11.63
CA ILE A 72 6.35 -12.40 -12.92
C ILE A 72 7.14 -13.02 -14.07
N LEU A 73 8.46 -12.85 -14.08
CA LEU A 73 9.30 -13.29 -15.20
C LEU A 73 9.42 -14.81 -15.31
N GLU A 74 9.45 -15.51 -14.18
CA GLU A 74 9.64 -16.95 -14.10
C GLU A 74 8.34 -17.76 -13.95
N ASP A 75 7.19 -17.11 -13.76
CA ASP A 75 5.88 -17.72 -13.46
C ASP A 75 5.89 -18.63 -12.21
N VAL A 76 6.69 -18.27 -11.19
CA VAL A 76 6.90 -19.09 -10.00
C VAL A 76 6.57 -18.29 -8.72
N PRO A 77 5.81 -18.87 -7.80
CA PRO A 77 5.21 -20.20 -7.72
C PRO A 77 3.97 -20.40 -8.59
N TYR A 78 3.48 -19.33 -9.19
CA TYR A 78 2.33 -19.31 -10.11
C TYR A 78 2.45 -18.11 -11.05
N PRO A 79 1.82 -18.11 -12.22
CA PRO A 79 1.84 -16.99 -13.14
C PRO A 79 1.07 -15.80 -12.55
N ILE A 80 1.72 -14.63 -12.52
CA ILE A 80 1.07 -13.36 -12.20
C ILE A 80 0.65 -12.73 -13.51
N ARG A 81 -0.65 -12.55 -13.72
CA ARG A 81 -1.25 -12.12 -14.99
C ARG A 81 -1.60 -10.64 -15.01
N GLY A 82 -1.97 -10.08 -13.87
CA GLY A 82 -2.38 -8.69 -13.79
C GLY A 82 -1.85 -7.99 -12.56
N ALA A 83 -1.80 -6.66 -12.61
CA ALA A 83 -1.46 -5.82 -11.50
C ALA A 83 -2.39 -4.62 -11.40
N TYR A 84 -2.82 -4.31 -10.18
CA TYR A 84 -3.36 -3.02 -9.83
C TYR A 84 -2.34 -2.28 -8.95
N MET A 85 -1.96 -1.09 -9.36
CA MET A 85 -0.93 -0.30 -8.70
C MET A 85 -1.54 1.00 -8.16
N MET A 86 -1.22 1.31 -6.93
CA MET A 86 -1.71 2.48 -6.21
C MET A 86 -0.60 3.06 -5.35
N CYS A 87 -0.46 4.37 -5.33
CA CYS A 87 0.56 5.09 -4.56
C CYS A 87 2.01 4.60 -4.82
N CYS A 88 2.30 4.10 -6.00
CA CYS A 88 3.64 3.58 -6.33
C CYS A 88 4.01 3.80 -7.80
N ASN A 89 5.31 4.05 -8.03
CA ASN A 89 5.88 4.17 -9.36
C ASN A 89 7.09 3.22 -9.50
N PRO A 90 6.85 1.91 -9.72
CA PRO A 90 7.90 0.91 -9.82
C PRO A 90 8.98 1.21 -10.87
N MET A 91 8.61 1.80 -12.00
CA MET A 91 9.56 2.16 -13.05
C MET A 91 10.62 3.15 -12.57
N LEU A 92 10.29 3.99 -11.59
CA LEU A 92 11.21 4.98 -11.03
C LEU A 92 11.82 4.52 -9.71
N SER A 93 11.04 3.86 -8.84
CA SER A 93 11.43 3.57 -7.46
C SER A 93 12.12 2.24 -7.25
N TYR A 94 11.98 1.28 -8.17
CA TYR A 94 12.65 -0.01 -8.05
C TYR A 94 14.03 0.02 -8.71
N ALA A 95 15.00 -0.64 -8.10
CA ALA A 95 16.30 -0.85 -8.72
C ALA A 95 16.14 -1.64 -10.02
N ASP A 96 16.99 -1.37 -11.02
CA ASP A 96 16.95 -2.01 -12.34
C ASP A 96 15.62 -1.75 -13.08
N SER A 97 15.50 -0.55 -13.62
CA SER A 97 14.32 -0.12 -14.39
C SER A 97 14.08 -0.97 -15.63
N ARG A 98 15.14 -1.49 -16.26
CA ARG A 98 15.02 -2.38 -17.41
C ARG A 98 14.32 -3.68 -17.04
N LEU A 99 14.78 -4.34 -15.98
CA LEU A 99 14.15 -5.58 -15.48
C LEU A 99 12.71 -5.31 -14.98
N THR A 100 12.46 -4.13 -14.41
CA THR A 100 11.12 -3.73 -14.01
C THR A 100 10.20 -3.57 -15.22
N TYR A 101 10.68 -2.93 -16.28
CA TYR A 101 9.95 -2.81 -17.54
C TYR A 101 9.63 -4.19 -18.15
N GLU A 102 10.64 -5.06 -18.26
CA GLU A 102 10.45 -6.42 -18.79
C GLU A 102 9.39 -7.20 -17.99
N ALA A 103 9.41 -7.08 -16.66
CA ALA A 103 8.42 -7.73 -15.81
C ALA A 103 7.00 -7.16 -16.01
N LEU A 104 6.85 -5.83 -16.03
CA LEU A 104 5.56 -5.19 -16.23
C LEU A 104 4.97 -5.52 -17.61
N MET A 105 5.78 -5.50 -18.66
CA MET A 105 5.35 -5.83 -20.02
C MET A 105 4.98 -7.29 -20.24
N LYS A 106 5.32 -8.18 -19.28
CA LYS A 106 4.88 -9.59 -19.31
C LYS A 106 3.48 -9.79 -18.71
N LEU A 107 2.97 -8.81 -17.99
CA LEU A 107 1.60 -8.87 -17.46
C LEU A 107 0.57 -8.76 -18.59
N ASP A 108 -0.52 -9.49 -18.45
CA ASP A 108 -1.64 -9.44 -19.41
C ASP A 108 -2.49 -8.16 -19.22
N PHE A 109 -2.44 -7.55 -18.03
CA PHE A 109 -3.23 -6.36 -17.70
C PHE A 109 -2.62 -5.55 -16.56
N ILE A 110 -2.57 -4.23 -16.72
CA ILE A 110 -2.10 -3.28 -15.71
C ILE A 110 -3.12 -2.16 -15.55
N ALA A 111 -3.61 -1.97 -14.33
CA ALA A 111 -4.36 -0.79 -13.94
C ALA A 111 -3.56 0.02 -12.90
N VAL A 112 -3.57 1.34 -13.03
CA VAL A 112 -2.85 2.23 -12.12
C VAL A 112 -3.78 3.33 -11.62
N SER A 113 -3.81 3.55 -10.30
CA SER A 113 -4.39 4.73 -9.68
C SER A 113 -3.27 5.72 -9.42
N GLU A 114 -3.31 6.90 -10.06
CA GLU A 114 -2.19 7.83 -10.06
C GLU A 114 -2.65 9.29 -10.20
N ILE A 115 -1.89 10.19 -9.60
CA ILE A 115 -2.11 11.64 -9.66
C ILE A 115 -1.50 12.23 -10.95
N PHE A 116 -0.39 11.67 -11.40
CA PHE A 116 0.35 12.12 -12.57
C PHE A 116 0.55 11.01 -13.59
N MET A 117 0.75 11.37 -14.84
CA MET A 117 1.15 10.41 -15.86
C MET A 117 2.63 10.01 -15.68
N THR A 118 2.88 9.15 -14.70
CA THR A 118 4.22 8.62 -14.39
C THR A 118 4.68 7.61 -15.44
N PRO A 119 5.98 7.26 -15.51
CA PRO A 119 6.45 6.18 -16.37
C PRO A 119 5.75 4.84 -16.14
N THR A 120 5.32 4.53 -14.92
CA THR A 120 4.52 3.33 -14.63
C THR A 120 3.10 3.47 -15.17
N ALA A 121 2.45 4.62 -14.96
CA ALA A 121 1.11 4.89 -15.49
C ALA A 121 1.09 4.85 -17.02
N ALA A 122 2.16 5.30 -17.68
CA ALA A 122 2.28 5.25 -19.15
C ALA A 122 2.36 3.83 -19.73
N LEU A 123 2.62 2.82 -18.91
CA LEU A 123 2.61 1.39 -19.31
C LEU A 123 1.26 0.71 -19.01
N ALA A 124 0.35 1.40 -18.34
CA ALA A 124 -0.91 0.80 -17.91
C ALA A 124 -1.95 0.75 -19.05
N ASP A 125 -2.77 -0.28 -19.03
CA ASP A 125 -3.94 -0.40 -19.90
C ASP A 125 -5.06 0.55 -19.44
N ILE A 126 -5.16 0.79 -18.12
CA ILE A 126 -6.12 1.72 -17.54
C ILE A 126 -5.40 2.58 -16.49
N VAL A 127 -5.62 3.90 -16.58
CA VAL A 127 -5.21 4.86 -15.56
C VAL A 127 -6.46 5.45 -14.93
N LEU A 128 -6.58 5.30 -13.61
CA LEU A 128 -7.64 5.86 -12.80
C LEU A 128 -7.12 7.14 -12.13
N PRO A 129 -7.71 8.31 -12.38
CA PRO A 129 -7.24 9.55 -11.77
C PRO A 129 -7.52 9.55 -10.27
N ALA A 130 -6.46 9.71 -9.48
CA ALA A 130 -6.52 9.73 -8.03
C ALA A 130 -6.62 11.16 -7.49
N ALA A 131 -7.47 11.34 -6.48
CA ALA A 131 -7.56 12.60 -5.75
C ALA A 131 -6.35 12.79 -4.81
N THR A 132 -5.93 14.04 -4.65
CA THR A 132 -4.87 14.41 -3.71
C THR A 132 -5.41 14.53 -2.29
N GLN A 133 -4.52 14.51 -1.30
CA GLN A 133 -4.87 14.60 0.12
C GLN A 133 -5.64 15.88 0.54
N PHE A 134 -5.71 16.90 -0.30
CA PHE A 134 -6.47 18.12 -0.05
C PHE A 134 -7.89 18.09 -0.64
N GLU A 135 -8.21 17.07 -1.40
CA GLU A 135 -9.44 16.95 -2.19
C GLU A 135 -10.47 16.02 -1.57
N PHE A 136 -10.19 15.44 -0.39
CA PHE A 136 -11.13 14.60 0.36
C PHE A 136 -10.86 14.65 1.86
N ASP A 137 -11.88 14.33 2.65
CA ASP A 137 -11.75 14.18 4.10
C ASP A 137 -11.04 12.88 4.44
N ASP A 138 -10.09 12.92 5.39
CA ASP A 138 -9.34 11.76 5.82
C ASP A 138 -8.85 11.92 7.26
N ILE A 139 -8.23 10.88 7.79
CA ILE A 139 -7.54 10.88 9.07
C ILE A 139 -6.05 10.58 8.88
N GLY A 140 -5.20 11.29 9.60
CA GLY A 140 -3.77 11.02 9.68
C GLY A 140 -3.45 10.21 10.93
N HIS A 141 -2.97 8.98 10.75
CA HIS A 141 -2.57 8.11 11.86
C HIS A 141 -1.17 7.50 11.68
N TYR A 142 -0.49 7.88 10.63
CA TYR A 142 0.87 7.40 10.38
C TYR A 142 1.75 7.68 11.60
N GLY A 143 2.50 6.69 12.03
CA GLY A 143 3.35 6.60 13.22
C GLY A 143 4.12 7.85 13.70
N LEU A 144 3.87 8.99 13.10
CA LEU A 144 4.30 10.31 13.53
C LEU A 144 3.35 10.92 14.57
N GLY A 145 2.20 10.30 14.82
CA GLY A 145 1.14 10.88 15.63
C GLY A 145 1.36 10.78 17.14
N HIS A 146 2.34 10.02 17.63
CA HIS A 146 2.57 9.81 19.05
C HIS A 146 1.29 9.54 19.87
N GLY A 147 0.37 8.75 19.28
CA GLY A 147 -0.94 8.45 19.85
C GLY A 147 -2.07 9.41 19.47
N TYR A 148 -1.83 10.37 18.59
CA TYR A 148 -2.84 11.29 18.09
C TYR A 148 -3.43 10.80 16.76
N ILE A 149 -4.72 11.08 16.58
CA ILE A 149 -5.40 11.00 15.30
C ILE A 149 -5.58 12.44 14.80
N LEU A 150 -5.08 12.73 13.62
CA LEU A 150 -5.17 14.06 13.01
C LEU A 150 -6.32 14.08 12.00
N ALA A 151 -7.24 15.01 12.15
CA ALA A 151 -8.22 15.30 11.11
C ALA A 151 -7.52 15.95 9.91
N ARG A 152 -7.80 15.46 8.72
CA ARG A 152 -7.37 16.04 7.44
C ARG A 152 -8.59 16.40 6.62
N PRO A 153 -9.22 17.56 6.90
CA PRO A 153 -10.41 17.98 6.18
C PRO A 153 -10.08 18.32 4.73
N LYS A 154 -11.03 18.07 3.85
CA LYS A 154 -11.01 18.53 2.47
C LYS A 154 -10.88 20.05 2.42
N VAL A 155 -10.05 20.56 1.52
CA VAL A 155 -9.78 21.99 1.32
C VAL A 155 -10.31 22.48 -0.02
N VAL A 156 -10.31 21.61 -1.03
CA VAL A 156 -10.71 21.91 -2.40
C VAL A 156 -11.45 20.70 -3.00
N ASP A 157 -12.36 20.96 -3.90
CA ASP A 157 -13.03 19.87 -4.62
C ASP A 157 -12.08 19.21 -5.63
N PRO A 158 -12.09 17.87 -5.73
CA PRO A 158 -11.30 17.18 -6.74
C PRO A 158 -11.80 17.51 -8.15
N PRO A 159 -10.94 17.46 -9.17
CA PRO A 159 -11.39 17.42 -10.56
C PRO A 159 -12.41 16.29 -10.77
N GLU A 160 -13.35 16.47 -11.71
CA GLU A 160 -14.58 15.66 -11.84
C GLU A 160 -14.38 14.13 -11.78
N GLU A 161 -13.33 13.60 -12.38
CA GLU A 161 -13.07 12.17 -12.43
C GLU A 161 -12.08 11.66 -11.37
N CYS A 162 -11.52 12.56 -10.55
CA CYS A 162 -10.55 12.18 -9.53
C CYS A 162 -11.24 11.67 -8.27
N TRP A 163 -10.89 10.46 -7.85
CA TRP A 163 -11.43 9.83 -6.66
C TRP A 163 -10.35 9.47 -5.65
N PRO A 164 -10.65 9.51 -4.35
CA PRO A 164 -9.76 8.93 -3.34
C PRO A 164 -9.47 7.45 -3.62
N ASP A 165 -8.24 7.03 -3.45
CA ASP A 165 -7.82 5.64 -3.69
C ASP A 165 -8.70 4.61 -2.97
N LEU A 166 -9.05 4.87 -1.72
CA LEU A 166 -9.91 3.96 -0.95
C LEU A 166 -11.34 3.89 -1.51
N LYS A 167 -11.86 4.97 -2.08
CA LYS A 167 -13.15 4.94 -2.78
C LYS A 167 -13.07 4.09 -4.04
N ILE A 168 -11.98 4.24 -4.82
CA ILE A 168 -11.73 3.42 -6.01
C ILE A 168 -11.69 1.94 -5.62
N LEU A 169 -10.92 1.59 -4.58
CA LEU A 169 -10.81 0.20 -4.10
C LEU A 169 -12.14 -0.35 -3.60
N ASN A 170 -12.89 0.44 -2.83
CA ASN A 170 -14.17 0.03 -2.28
C ASN A 170 -15.20 -0.25 -3.39
N ASP A 171 -15.29 0.64 -4.39
CA ASP A 171 -16.22 0.49 -5.49
C ASP A 171 -15.81 -0.66 -6.44
N LEU A 172 -14.52 -0.85 -6.65
CA LEU A 172 -14.00 -2.01 -7.38
C LEU A 172 -14.32 -3.32 -6.62
N GLY A 173 -14.07 -3.33 -5.32
CA GLY A 173 -14.32 -4.49 -4.47
C GLY A 173 -15.77 -4.94 -4.49
N LYS A 174 -16.73 -4.01 -4.43
CA LYS A 174 -18.17 -4.31 -4.54
C LYS A 174 -18.56 -4.98 -5.86
N ARG A 175 -17.79 -4.77 -6.92
CA ARG A 175 -18.06 -5.34 -8.25
C ARG A 175 -17.47 -6.72 -8.46
N ILE A 176 -16.36 -7.03 -7.77
CA ILE A 176 -15.61 -8.28 -7.96
C ILE A 176 -15.76 -9.28 -6.82
N SER A 177 -16.39 -8.89 -5.73
CA SER A 177 -16.66 -9.77 -4.57
C SER A 177 -17.99 -9.39 -3.91
N PRO A 178 -18.50 -10.22 -2.95
CA PRO A 178 -19.77 -9.94 -2.29
C PRO A 178 -19.83 -8.53 -1.71
N PRO A 179 -20.80 -7.69 -2.11
CA PRO A 179 -20.87 -6.28 -1.71
C PRO A 179 -20.94 -6.05 -0.20
N GLU A 180 -21.50 -7.01 0.54
CA GLU A 180 -21.61 -6.97 2.00
C GLU A 180 -20.28 -6.98 2.75
N HIS A 181 -19.18 -7.29 2.06
CA HIS A 181 -17.82 -7.24 2.63
C HIS A 181 -17.18 -5.86 2.52
N TRP A 182 -17.86 -4.92 1.88
CA TRP A 182 -17.34 -3.59 1.59
C TRP A 182 -18.19 -2.52 2.26
N HIS A 183 -17.60 -1.37 2.54
CA HIS A 183 -18.31 -0.26 3.15
C HIS A 183 -19.34 0.35 2.18
N GLU A 184 -20.42 0.87 2.72
CA GLU A 184 -21.46 1.54 1.93
C GLU A 184 -20.86 2.71 1.14
N ASP A 185 -20.10 3.55 1.82
CA ASP A 185 -19.34 4.65 1.24
C ASP A 185 -17.99 4.90 1.94
N TYR A 186 -17.25 5.87 1.45
CA TYR A 186 -15.94 6.22 1.99
C TYR A 186 -16.01 6.79 3.42
N ASN A 187 -16.99 7.63 3.72
CA ASN A 187 -17.12 8.25 5.04
C ASN A 187 -17.37 7.18 6.11
N ARG A 188 -18.21 6.20 5.77
CA ARG A 188 -18.46 5.06 6.65
C ARG A 188 -17.20 4.26 6.95
N PHE A 189 -16.34 4.09 5.97
CA PHE A 189 -15.04 3.44 6.17
C PHE A 189 -14.16 4.23 7.17
N VAL A 190 -14.05 5.55 7.00
CA VAL A 190 -13.27 6.42 7.91
C VAL A 190 -13.84 6.39 9.34
N GLU A 191 -15.17 6.42 9.48
CA GLU A 191 -15.84 6.30 10.79
C GLU A 191 -15.51 4.96 11.47
N ASP A 192 -15.52 3.86 10.71
CA ASP A 192 -15.25 2.53 11.25
C ASP A 192 -13.78 2.38 11.69
N LEU A 193 -12.84 3.06 11.03
CA LEU A 193 -11.43 3.06 11.42
C LEU A 193 -11.17 3.64 12.82
N VAL A 194 -11.95 4.64 13.22
CA VAL A 194 -11.76 5.34 14.50
C VAL A 194 -12.61 4.78 15.64
N LYS A 195 -13.42 3.77 15.38
CA LYS A 195 -14.16 3.07 16.43
C LYS A 195 -13.20 2.30 17.34
N PRO A 196 -13.38 2.40 18.66
CA PRO A 196 -12.54 1.71 19.64
C PRO A 196 -12.72 0.18 19.59
#